data_54f6d383794372a4285e3302649acc27
#
_entry.id   54f6d383794372a4285e3302649acc27
#
_cell.length_a   1.000
_cell.length_b   1.000
_cell.length_c   1.000
_cell.angle_alpha   90.00
_cell.angle_beta   90.00
_cell.angle_gamma   90.00
#
_symmetry.space_group_name_H-M   'P 1'
#
loop_
_entity.id
_entity.type
_entity.pdbx_description
1 polymer ?
#
loop_
_entity_poly.entity_id
_entity_poly.type
_entity_poly.pdbx_seq_one_letter_code
_entity_poly.pdbx_strand_id
1 'polypeptide(L)'
;MKRTALRLTAGALGLGLVLTACTTDTPSDPANSAEPTTAASQDAGDDAGDGTGEEGGTPEGEFFVRADYERELAQRDMEPEGDPATPWLQMIEPIEMVDTSEFAVDGAQTLCFSNASISNPWRVTGWTTMQQQVEVLQEEGVIGEFRVADAGDDDNKQISDIESFVSDGDCGAIIISPSTTATLTPAVEAACASGAPVIVFDRGVNTDCAVTFIHPIGGYAYGASGAEFLVDNLEPGSKVLALRILPGVDVLEHRWGAANDIFSQSDIEVVGQEFTGGDAAQIKDIVTQYLQRGDVDGIWMDAGDGAVAAVEAFEDMGADYPVFVGEDELSFMRKWKETGMTAIGLSYSNFQWRTPVLAAQMIWNGEEVPAEWVLPQSPITDADLDDYLERNADMPSLHYAKFGGEDLPGYPEAWQGN
;
A
#
# COMPACT_ATOMS: atom_id res chain seq x y z
N MET A 1 -42.07 33.96 24.15
CA MET A 1 -42.01 34.71 25.45
C MET A 1 -41.00 34.05 26.36
N LYS A 2 -40.17 34.86 26.98
CA LYS A 2 -39.10 34.64 27.97
C LYS A 2 -37.74 34.19 27.44
N ARG A 3 -36.92 35.21 27.14
CA ARG A 3 -35.46 35.19 27.11
C ARG A 3 -34.93 35.11 28.52
N THR A 4 -33.90 34.34 28.78
CA THR A 4 -33.08 34.48 29.98
C THR A 4 -31.62 34.52 29.55
N ALA A 5 -31.01 35.66 29.72
CA ALA A 5 -29.57 35.90 29.56
C ALA A 5 -28.84 35.53 30.86
N LEU A 6 -27.69 34.90 30.78
CA LEU A 6 -26.81 34.81 31.95
C LEU A 6 -25.41 35.28 31.56
N ARG A 7 -24.88 36.07 32.49
CA ARG A 7 -23.75 37.01 32.35
C ARG A 7 -22.40 36.35 32.48
N LEU A 8 -21.43 36.92 31.71
CA LEU A 8 -19.99 36.78 31.95
C LEU A 8 -19.59 37.31 33.32
N THR A 9 -18.63 36.63 33.97
CA THR A 9 -17.72 37.24 34.95
C THR A 9 -16.30 36.89 34.59
N ALA A 10 -15.54 37.95 34.29
CA ALA A 10 -14.09 37.95 34.13
C ALA A 10 -13.42 37.95 35.50
N GLY A 11 -12.37 37.16 35.67
CA GLY A 11 -11.48 37.22 36.81
C GLY A 11 -10.04 37.18 36.33
N ALA A 12 -9.40 38.35 36.37
CA ALA A 12 -7.97 38.51 36.18
C ALA A 12 -7.29 38.60 37.55
N LEU A 13 -6.06 38.09 37.67
CA LEU A 13 -4.96 38.35 38.63
C LEU A 13 -4.04 37.13 38.59
N GLY A 14 -2.70 37.17 38.55
CA GLY A 14 -1.76 38.22 38.66
C GLY A 14 -0.34 37.62 38.57
N LEU A 15 0.58 38.40 38.16
CA LEU A 15 2.02 38.19 37.97
C LEU A 15 2.74 37.50 39.14
N GLY A 16 3.77 36.69 38.78
CA GLY A 16 4.81 36.26 39.72
C GLY A 16 6.07 35.82 38.94
N LEU A 17 6.92 36.81 38.55
CA LEU A 17 8.31 36.57 38.15
C LEU A 17 9.13 36.25 39.40
N VAL A 18 9.92 35.14 39.37
CA VAL A 18 11.11 34.99 40.21
C VAL A 18 12.26 34.54 39.33
N LEU A 19 13.16 35.50 39.08
CA LEU A 19 14.52 35.27 38.60
C LEU A 19 15.39 34.89 39.79
N THR A 20 16.11 33.79 39.70
CA THR A 20 17.30 33.55 40.54
C THR A 20 18.42 33.02 39.68
N ALA A 21 19.41 33.87 39.48
CA ALA A 21 20.72 33.53 38.95
C ALA A 21 21.66 33.17 40.10
N CYS A 22 22.49 32.13 39.96
CA CYS A 22 23.78 31.97 40.65
C CYS A 22 24.61 30.95 39.83
N THR A 23 25.51 31.38 39.14
CA THR A 23 26.99 31.47 39.07
C THR A 23 27.78 30.23 39.56
N THR A 24 28.59 29.76 38.58
CA THR A 24 29.99 29.24 38.65
C THR A 24 30.34 28.10 39.57
N ASP A 25 30.86 27.01 38.98
CA ASP A 25 32.27 26.64 39.09
C ASP A 25 32.62 25.50 38.10
N THR A 26 33.68 25.75 37.33
CA THR A 26 34.43 24.74 36.56
C THR A 26 35.57 24.18 37.41
N PRO A 27 35.95 22.92 37.26
CA PRO A 27 37.34 22.63 36.93
C PRO A 27 37.53 21.61 35.78
N SER A 28 38.33 22.08 34.83
CA SER A 28 39.48 21.41 34.16
C SER A 28 39.49 19.95 33.82
N ASP A 29 39.63 19.69 32.53
CA ASP A 29 40.16 18.61 31.73
C ASP A 29 41.19 17.62 32.38
N PRO A 30 41.31 16.39 31.81
CA PRO A 30 42.18 16.31 30.63
C PRO A 30 41.65 15.45 29.45
N ALA A 31 42.08 15.88 28.30
CA ALA A 31 42.00 15.29 26.98
C ALA A 31 42.25 13.78 26.91
N ASN A 32 41.42 13.08 26.11
CA ASN A 32 41.89 11.92 25.38
C ASN A 32 41.30 11.98 23.95
N SER A 33 42.17 12.37 23.03
CA SER A 33 41.99 12.31 21.60
C SER A 33 42.01 10.84 21.15
N ALA A 34 40.90 10.39 20.57
CA ALA A 34 40.89 9.18 19.74
C ALA A 34 40.64 9.62 18.30
N GLU A 35 41.67 9.47 17.49
CA GLU A 35 41.61 9.60 16.03
C GLU A 35 40.73 8.50 15.42
N PRO A 36 40.06 8.78 14.28
CA PRO A 36 39.30 7.75 13.56
C PRO A 36 40.25 6.80 12.84
N THR A 37 40.20 5.55 13.19
CA THR A 37 40.94 4.47 12.55
C THR A 37 40.34 4.22 11.18
N THR A 38 41.06 4.53 10.11
CA THR A 38 40.86 4.07 8.76
C THR A 38 40.91 2.55 8.71
N ALA A 39 39.81 1.89 8.43
CA ALA A 39 39.79 0.47 8.09
C ALA A 39 40.40 0.26 6.71
N ALA A 40 41.42 -0.59 6.68
CA ALA A 40 42.16 -0.97 5.49
C ALA A 40 41.28 -1.79 4.54
N SER A 41 41.28 -1.39 3.28
CA SER A 41 40.87 -2.21 2.13
C SER A 41 41.68 -3.53 2.14
N GLN A 42 40.98 -4.66 2.21
CA GLN A 42 41.55 -5.95 1.86
C GLN A 42 41.39 -6.18 0.37
N ASP A 43 42.51 -6.29 -0.26
CA ASP A 43 42.74 -6.80 -1.59
C ASP A 43 42.04 -8.15 -1.78
N ALA A 44 41.08 -8.22 -2.69
CA ALA A 44 40.50 -9.47 -3.17
C ALA A 44 41.10 -9.75 -4.55
N GLY A 45 41.81 -10.84 -4.62
CA GLY A 45 42.57 -11.28 -5.77
C GLY A 45 41.67 -11.51 -7.00
N ASP A 46 42.25 -11.17 -8.15
CA ASP A 46 41.82 -11.55 -9.50
C ASP A 46 41.60 -13.07 -9.57
N ASP A 47 40.33 -13.48 -9.74
CA ASP A 47 40.01 -14.74 -10.37
C ASP A 47 39.27 -14.42 -11.69
N ALA A 48 39.97 -14.61 -12.79
CA ALA A 48 39.47 -14.42 -14.13
C ALA A 48 38.56 -15.61 -14.48
N GLY A 49 37.28 -15.51 -14.13
CA GLY A 49 36.22 -16.39 -14.58
C GLY A 49 35.63 -15.87 -15.89
N ASP A 50 35.61 -16.75 -16.87
CA ASP A 50 35.12 -16.62 -18.23
C ASP A 50 33.75 -15.97 -18.32
N GLY A 51 33.66 -14.76 -18.88
CA GLY A 51 32.43 -13.98 -19.00
C GLY A 51 31.52 -14.52 -20.10
N THR A 52 30.50 -15.29 -19.69
CA THR A 52 29.26 -15.35 -20.45
C THR A 52 28.46 -14.08 -20.09
N GLY A 53 28.15 -13.26 -21.14
CA GLY A 53 27.47 -11.99 -20.93
C GLY A 53 26.18 -12.15 -20.12
N GLU A 54 26.17 -11.58 -18.93
CA GLU A 54 24.96 -11.37 -18.16
C GLU A 54 24.16 -10.27 -18.84
N GLU A 55 22.98 -10.60 -19.31
CA GLU A 55 21.98 -9.63 -19.75
C GLU A 55 21.71 -8.70 -18.57
N GLY A 56 21.77 -7.37 -18.80
CA GLY A 56 21.56 -6.37 -17.77
C GLY A 56 20.13 -6.48 -17.23
N GLY A 57 20.00 -6.89 -15.96
CA GLY A 57 18.72 -7.00 -15.25
C GLY A 57 18.92 -6.68 -13.77
N THR A 58 17.84 -6.52 -13.03
CA THR A 58 17.90 -6.33 -11.57
C THR A 58 18.48 -7.58 -10.90
N PRO A 59 19.53 -7.44 -10.06
CA PRO A 59 20.08 -8.55 -9.32
C PRO A 59 19.06 -9.16 -8.37
N GLU A 60 19.14 -10.48 -8.14
CA GLU A 60 18.35 -11.15 -7.11
C GLU A 60 18.65 -10.58 -5.71
N GLY A 61 17.62 -10.45 -4.88
CA GLY A 61 17.71 -9.90 -3.53
C GLY A 61 16.46 -10.19 -2.72
N GLU A 62 16.38 -9.60 -1.54
CA GLU A 62 15.26 -9.79 -0.61
C GLU A 62 13.90 -9.48 -1.26
N PHE A 63 13.83 -8.45 -2.10
CA PHE A 63 12.58 -7.98 -2.74
C PHE A 63 12.59 -8.14 -4.26
N PHE A 64 13.51 -8.90 -4.83
CA PHE A 64 13.49 -9.22 -6.25
C PHE A 64 13.91 -10.68 -6.46
N VAL A 65 12.91 -11.54 -6.66
CA VAL A 65 13.09 -12.95 -6.99
C VAL A 65 12.61 -13.17 -8.41
N ARG A 66 13.53 -13.52 -9.30
CA ARG A 66 13.24 -13.66 -10.75
C ARG A 66 12.11 -14.64 -11.03
N ALA A 67 12.08 -15.76 -10.32
CA ALA A 67 11.03 -16.77 -10.50
C ALA A 67 9.64 -16.24 -10.12
N ASP A 68 9.54 -15.43 -9.06
CA ASP A 68 8.27 -14.83 -8.62
C ASP A 68 7.84 -13.71 -9.57
N TYR A 69 8.79 -12.90 -10.04
CA TYR A 69 8.56 -11.91 -11.08
C TYR A 69 7.98 -12.53 -12.36
N GLU A 70 8.60 -13.58 -12.88
CA GLU A 70 8.15 -14.29 -14.09
C GLU A 70 6.77 -14.94 -13.87
N ARG A 71 6.53 -15.50 -12.68
CA ARG A 71 5.25 -16.09 -12.30
C ARG A 71 4.15 -15.03 -12.30
N GLU A 72 4.37 -13.89 -11.65
CA GLU A 72 3.35 -12.84 -11.53
C GLU A 72 3.06 -12.17 -12.88
N LEU A 73 4.06 -11.99 -13.73
CA LEU A 73 3.83 -11.54 -15.11
C LEU A 73 2.98 -12.54 -15.93
N ALA A 74 3.23 -13.83 -15.77
CA ALA A 74 2.40 -14.86 -16.41
C ALA A 74 0.96 -14.82 -15.86
N GLN A 75 0.78 -14.67 -14.56
CA GLN A 75 -0.53 -14.55 -13.92
C GLN A 75 -1.31 -13.30 -14.39
N ARG A 76 -0.63 -12.19 -14.65
CA ARG A 76 -1.22 -10.96 -15.17
C ARG A 76 -2.02 -11.17 -16.46
N ASP A 77 -1.55 -12.08 -17.28
CA ASP A 77 -2.14 -12.37 -18.59
C ASP A 77 -3.17 -13.53 -18.55
N MET A 78 -3.44 -14.10 -17.38
CA MET A 78 -4.42 -15.20 -17.21
C MET A 78 -5.82 -14.65 -17.00
N GLU A 79 -6.81 -15.40 -17.50
CA GLU A 79 -8.20 -15.16 -17.13
C GLU A 79 -8.44 -15.69 -15.71
N PRO A 80 -9.02 -14.89 -14.80
CA PRO A 80 -9.29 -15.35 -13.45
C PRO A 80 -10.41 -16.38 -13.41
N GLU A 81 -10.33 -17.32 -12.47
CA GLU A 81 -11.42 -18.23 -12.14
C GLU A 81 -12.47 -17.51 -11.25
N GLY A 82 -13.73 -17.91 -11.36
CA GLY A 82 -14.83 -17.37 -10.58
C GLY A 82 -15.74 -16.42 -11.37
N ASP A 83 -16.77 -15.91 -10.70
CA ASP A 83 -17.78 -15.04 -11.32
C ASP A 83 -17.23 -13.60 -11.49
N PRO A 84 -17.16 -13.05 -12.71
CA PRO A 84 -16.76 -11.65 -12.93
C PRO A 84 -17.61 -10.60 -12.21
N ALA A 85 -18.85 -10.95 -11.82
CA ALA A 85 -19.69 -10.06 -11.03
C ALA A 85 -19.27 -9.96 -9.55
N THR A 86 -18.40 -10.87 -9.08
CA THR A 86 -17.85 -10.88 -7.73
C THR A 86 -16.33 -10.95 -7.76
N PRO A 87 -15.63 -9.93 -8.32
CA PRO A 87 -14.19 -9.98 -8.56
C PRO A 87 -13.36 -10.18 -7.27
N TRP A 88 -13.91 -9.84 -6.10
CA TRP A 88 -13.31 -10.11 -4.78
C TRP A 88 -13.35 -11.57 -4.35
N LEU A 89 -14.02 -12.44 -5.12
CA LEU A 89 -14.03 -13.90 -4.96
C LEU A 89 -13.35 -14.60 -6.13
N GLN A 90 -12.90 -13.89 -7.15
CA GLN A 90 -12.11 -14.46 -8.21
C GLN A 90 -10.70 -14.79 -7.72
N MET A 91 -10.03 -15.68 -8.42
CA MET A 91 -8.66 -16.09 -8.13
C MET A 91 -7.91 -16.43 -9.41
N ILE A 92 -6.60 -16.33 -9.39
CA ILE A 92 -5.72 -16.59 -10.52
C ILE A 92 -4.88 -17.83 -10.22
N GLU A 93 -4.77 -18.74 -11.20
CA GLU A 93 -3.90 -19.93 -11.08
C GLU A 93 -2.39 -19.57 -10.99
N PRO A 94 -1.56 -20.41 -10.36
CA PRO A 94 -1.93 -21.70 -9.75
C PRO A 94 -2.61 -21.49 -8.38
N ILE A 95 -3.64 -22.31 -8.10
CA ILE A 95 -4.40 -22.25 -6.85
C ILE A 95 -4.11 -23.53 -6.04
N GLU A 96 -3.49 -23.38 -4.89
CA GLU A 96 -3.35 -24.41 -3.87
C GLU A 96 -4.41 -24.20 -2.79
N MET A 97 -5.32 -25.17 -2.62
CA MET A 97 -6.42 -25.06 -1.65
C MET A 97 -6.02 -25.65 -0.31
N VAL A 98 -6.37 -24.94 0.77
CA VAL A 98 -6.16 -25.34 2.17
C VAL A 98 -7.48 -25.89 2.73
N ASP A 99 -7.43 -27.10 3.27
CA ASP A 99 -8.53 -27.69 4.03
C ASP A 99 -8.68 -26.98 5.37
N THR A 100 -9.81 -26.31 5.58
CA THR A 100 -10.12 -25.57 6.80
C THR A 100 -11.13 -26.28 7.70
N SER A 101 -11.41 -27.55 7.46
CA SER A 101 -12.42 -28.32 8.20
C SER A 101 -12.19 -28.37 9.71
N GLU A 102 -10.94 -28.20 10.16
CA GLU A 102 -10.59 -28.11 11.59
C GLU A 102 -11.09 -26.83 12.28
N PHE A 103 -11.32 -25.76 11.52
CA PHE A 103 -11.84 -24.48 12.02
C PHE A 103 -13.34 -24.35 11.91
N ALA A 104 -14.03 -25.39 11.41
CA ALA A 104 -15.49 -25.37 11.27
C ALA A 104 -16.17 -25.16 12.63
N VAL A 105 -17.06 -24.15 12.74
CA VAL A 105 -17.72 -23.78 13.97
C VAL A 105 -19.11 -23.22 13.69
N ASP A 106 -20.07 -23.57 14.56
CA ASP A 106 -21.45 -23.06 14.46
C ASP A 106 -21.61 -21.71 15.21
N GLY A 107 -22.51 -20.88 14.69
CA GLY A 107 -22.94 -19.62 15.34
C GLY A 107 -22.02 -18.43 15.02
N ALA A 108 -22.42 -17.27 15.56
CA ALA A 108 -21.73 -16.02 15.31
C ALA A 108 -20.34 -15.99 15.98
N GLN A 109 -19.33 -15.59 15.22
CA GLN A 109 -17.93 -15.56 15.67
C GLN A 109 -17.43 -14.13 15.92
N THR A 110 -16.36 -13.99 16.70
CA THR A 110 -15.59 -12.74 16.83
C THR A 110 -14.55 -12.68 15.73
N LEU A 111 -14.61 -11.65 14.89
CA LEU A 111 -13.57 -11.35 13.89
C LEU A 111 -12.64 -10.28 14.44
N CYS A 112 -11.35 -10.58 14.54
CA CYS A 112 -10.32 -9.63 14.95
C CYS A 112 -9.54 -9.13 13.73
N PHE A 113 -9.27 -7.82 13.68
CA PHE A 113 -8.52 -7.21 12.60
C PHE A 113 -7.41 -6.32 13.13
N SER A 114 -6.17 -6.68 12.84
CA SER A 114 -4.98 -5.87 13.07
C SER A 114 -4.60 -5.15 11.78
N ASN A 115 -4.75 -3.84 11.76
CA ASN A 115 -4.54 -2.99 10.60
C ASN A 115 -3.27 -2.16 10.73
N ALA A 116 -2.49 -2.07 9.66
CA ALA A 116 -1.34 -1.18 9.58
C ALA A 116 -1.76 0.28 9.83
N SER A 117 -2.70 0.80 9.03
CA SER A 117 -3.25 2.15 9.20
C SER A 117 -4.46 2.42 8.30
N ILE A 118 -5.15 3.54 8.56
CA ILE A 118 -6.17 4.14 7.70
C ILE A 118 -5.70 5.55 7.29
N SER A 119 -4.43 5.70 6.98
CA SER A 119 -3.76 7.00 6.86
C SER A 119 -3.90 7.66 5.48
N ASN A 120 -4.26 6.90 4.44
CA ASN A 120 -4.35 7.41 3.08
C ASN A 120 -5.70 7.12 2.41
N PRO A 121 -6.03 7.77 1.28
CA PRO A 121 -7.31 7.60 0.58
C PRO A 121 -7.60 6.17 0.15
N TRP A 122 -6.59 5.42 -0.31
CA TRP A 122 -6.74 4.03 -0.70
C TRP A 122 -7.22 3.16 0.47
N ARG A 123 -6.58 3.35 1.65
CA ARG A 123 -6.93 2.62 2.87
C ARG A 123 -8.28 3.03 3.43
N VAL A 124 -8.67 4.31 3.32
CA VAL A 124 -10.01 4.79 3.70
C VAL A 124 -11.10 4.11 2.86
N THR A 125 -10.91 4.04 1.54
CA THR A 125 -11.85 3.36 0.64
C THR A 125 -11.91 1.85 0.95
N GLY A 126 -10.75 1.19 1.12
CA GLY A 126 -10.67 -0.21 1.50
C GLY A 126 -11.34 -0.50 2.85
N TRP A 127 -11.07 0.31 3.85
CA TRP A 127 -11.70 0.21 5.18
C TRP A 127 -13.22 0.33 5.11
N THR A 128 -13.74 1.30 4.36
CA THR A 128 -15.19 1.47 4.15
C THR A 128 -15.78 0.20 3.51
N THR A 129 -15.11 -0.36 2.49
CA THR A 129 -15.50 -1.61 1.84
C THR A 129 -15.55 -2.78 2.83
N MET A 130 -14.52 -2.92 3.68
CA MET A 130 -14.48 -3.97 4.71
C MET A 130 -15.62 -3.82 5.72
N GLN A 131 -15.84 -2.60 6.23
CA GLN A 131 -16.90 -2.34 7.21
C GLN A 131 -18.29 -2.73 6.66
N GLN A 132 -18.59 -2.35 5.42
CA GLN A 132 -19.85 -2.72 4.76
C GLN A 132 -19.99 -4.23 4.62
N GLN A 133 -18.91 -4.95 4.27
CA GLN A 133 -18.95 -6.41 4.21
C GLN A 133 -19.15 -7.05 5.59
N VAL A 134 -18.53 -6.50 6.63
CA VAL A 134 -18.74 -6.95 8.01
C VAL A 134 -20.19 -6.73 8.44
N GLU A 135 -20.80 -5.58 8.15
CA GLU A 135 -22.20 -5.29 8.46
C GLU A 135 -23.13 -6.32 7.81
N VAL A 136 -22.91 -6.68 6.56
CA VAL A 136 -23.68 -7.73 5.87
C VAL A 136 -23.60 -9.06 6.66
N LEU A 137 -22.39 -9.50 7.03
CA LEU A 137 -22.23 -10.76 7.77
C LEU A 137 -22.70 -10.69 9.22
N GLN A 138 -22.77 -9.50 9.82
CA GLN A 138 -23.40 -9.30 11.14
C GLN A 138 -24.93 -9.42 11.05
N GLU A 139 -25.55 -8.86 10.02
CA GLU A 139 -26.99 -9.00 9.75
C GLU A 139 -27.39 -10.46 9.48
N GLU A 140 -26.51 -11.21 8.82
CA GLU A 140 -26.66 -12.65 8.59
C GLU A 140 -26.41 -13.51 9.84
N GLY A 141 -25.85 -12.92 10.91
CA GLY A 141 -25.52 -13.62 12.15
C GLY A 141 -24.27 -14.50 12.08
N VAL A 142 -23.40 -14.25 11.11
CA VAL A 142 -22.09 -14.91 10.94
C VAL A 142 -21.04 -14.25 11.84
N ILE A 143 -20.98 -12.92 11.86
CA ILE A 143 -20.10 -12.14 12.74
C ILE A 143 -20.92 -11.63 13.92
N GLY A 144 -20.51 -11.97 15.15
CA GLY A 144 -21.11 -11.47 16.38
C GLY A 144 -20.44 -10.19 16.88
N GLU A 145 -19.11 -10.14 16.79
CA GLU A 145 -18.30 -9.00 17.18
C GLU A 145 -17.20 -8.76 16.14
N PHE A 146 -16.94 -7.50 15.81
CA PHE A 146 -15.79 -7.10 14.98
C PHE A 146 -14.88 -6.22 15.83
N ARG A 147 -13.68 -6.73 16.13
CA ARG A 147 -12.68 -6.06 16.95
C ARG A 147 -11.55 -5.56 16.05
N VAL A 148 -11.26 -4.28 16.12
CA VAL A 148 -10.27 -3.63 15.27
C VAL A 148 -9.19 -2.97 16.12
N ALA A 149 -7.94 -3.17 15.72
CA ALA A 149 -6.80 -2.42 16.22
C ALA A 149 -6.07 -1.78 15.03
N ASP A 150 -5.98 -0.46 15.02
CA ASP A 150 -5.28 0.32 14.00
C ASP A 150 -3.95 0.78 14.55
N ALA A 151 -2.86 0.38 13.90
CA ALA A 151 -1.50 0.64 14.39
C ALA A 151 -1.04 2.07 14.08
N GLY A 152 -1.62 2.74 13.07
CA GLY A 152 -1.20 4.07 12.63
C GLY A 152 0.22 4.08 12.08
N ASP A 153 0.59 3.01 11.35
CA ASP A 153 1.91 2.76 10.77
C ASP A 153 3.04 2.60 11.81
N ASP A 154 2.72 2.23 13.07
CA ASP A 154 3.69 1.93 14.12
C ASP A 154 3.79 0.41 14.33
N ASP A 155 4.91 -0.19 13.89
CA ASP A 155 5.17 -1.63 13.99
C ASP A 155 5.08 -2.14 15.43
N ASN A 156 5.62 -1.42 16.41
CA ASN A 156 5.60 -1.85 17.80
C ASN A 156 4.18 -1.88 18.36
N LYS A 157 3.36 -0.90 17.95
CA LYS A 157 1.96 -0.88 18.30
C LYS A 157 1.23 -2.05 17.68
N GLN A 158 1.46 -2.33 16.39
CA GLN A 158 0.83 -3.46 15.71
C GLN A 158 1.19 -4.81 16.34
N ILE A 159 2.47 -5.01 16.68
CA ILE A 159 2.92 -6.19 17.41
C ILE A 159 2.15 -6.34 18.73
N SER A 160 2.04 -5.26 19.53
CA SER A 160 1.32 -5.27 20.80
C SER A 160 -0.18 -5.52 20.61
N ASP A 161 -0.80 -5.00 19.55
CA ASP A 161 -2.21 -5.21 19.22
C ASP A 161 -2.47 -6.70 18.88
N ILE A 162 -1.59 -7.32 18.08
CA ILE A 162 -1.67 -8.76 17.75
C ILE A 162 -1.48 -9.61 19.01
N GLU A 163 -0.49 -9.31 19.84
CA GLU A 163 -0.25 -10.00 21.12
C GLU A 163 -1.48 -9.92 22.04
N SER A 164 -2.20 -8.79 22.04
CA SER A 164 -3.42 -8.62 22.80
C SER A 164 -4.54 -9.55 22.29
N PHE A 165 -4.77 -9.63 20.98
CA PHE A 165 -5.73 -10.55 20.40
C PHE A 165 -5.41 -12.02 20.72
N VAL A 166 -4.14 -12.41 20.62
CA VAL A 166 -3.68 -13.75 20.99
C VAL A 166 -3.91 -14.04 22.48
N SER A 167 -3.58 -13.07 23.36
CA SER A 167 -3.71 -13.21 24.81
C SER A 167 -5.16 -13.29 25.27
N ASP A 168 -6.06 -12.54 24.64
CA ASP A 168 -7.49 -12.56 24.93
C ASP A 168 -8.13 -13.91 24.55
N GLY A 169 -7.68 -14.51 23.45
CA GLY A 169 -8.04 -15.88 23.05
C GLY A 169 -9.51 -16.06 22.64
N ASP A 170 -10.19 -14.97 22.28
CA ASP A 170 -11.62 -14.95 21.90
C ASP A 170 -11.86 -14.65 20.42
N CYS A 171 -10.80 -14.48 19.64
CA CYS A 171 -10.89 -14.31 18.19
C CYS A 171 -11.19 -15.63 17.50
N GLY A 172 -12.31 -15.70 16.77
CA GLY A 172 -12.65 -16.82 15.91
C GLY A 172 -11.79 -16.87 14.62
N ALA A 173 -11.28 -15.70 14.20
CA ALA A 173 -10.25 -15.54 13.16
C ALA A 173 -9.52 -14.22 13.39
N ILE A 174 -8.27 -14.15 12.93
CA ILE A 174 -7.44 -12.93 13.01
C ILE A 174 -7.02 -12.53 11.60
N ILE A 175 -7.53 -11.38 11.14
CA ILE A 175 -7.08 -10.74 9.90
C ILE A 175 -5.92 -9.81 10.24
N ILE A 176 -4.85 -9.84 9.43
CA ILE A 176 -3.68 -8.98 9.61
C ILE A 176 -3.31 -8.34 8.28
N SER A 177 -3.27 -6.98 8.25
CA SER A 177 -2.60 -6.20 7.20
C SER A 177 -1.31 -5.63 7.80
N PRO A 178 -0.13 -6.24 7.56
CA PRO A 178 1.10 -5.84 8.23
C PRO A 178 1.56 -4.43 7.83
N SER A 179 2.13 -3.67 8.76
CA SER A 179 2.75 -2.37 8.46
C SER A 179 4.05 -2.53 7.70
N THR A 180 4.89 -3.49 8.12
CA THR A 180 6.12 -3.89 7.41
C THR A 180 6.27 -5.41 7.41
N THR A 181 6.95 -5.94 6.39
CA THR A 181 7.08 -7.39 6.17
C THR A 181 7.91 -8.06 7.25
N ALA A 182 9.19 -7.71 7.37
CA ALA A 182 10.14 -8.42 8.24
C ALA A 182 9.85 -8.22 9.74
N THR A 183 9.48 -7.00 10.14
CA THR A 183 9.25 -6.66 11.56
C THR A 183 8.02 -7.33 12.14
N LEU A 184 6.96 -7.49 11.32
CA LEU A 184 5.69 -8.09 11.74
C LEU A 184 5.69 -9.63 11.69
N THR A 185 6.61 -10.25 10.94
CA THR A 185 6.69 -11.72 10.80
C THR A 185 6.62 -12.47 12.14
N PRO A 186 7.40 -12.14 13.20
CA PRO A 186 7.31 -12.86 14.46
C PRO A 186 5.97 -12.75 15.19
N ALA A 187 5.27 -11.61 15.04
CA ALA A 187 3.94 -11.42 15.64
C ALA A 187 2.88 -12.24 14.91
N VAL A 188 2.98 -12.35 13.58
CA VAL A 188 2.10 -13.22 12.77
C VAL A 188 2.34 -14.69 13.12
N GLU A 189 3.59 -15.14 13.27
CA GLU A 189 3.93 -16.50 13.71
C GLU A 189 3.34 -16.80 15.10
N ALA A 190 3.39 -15.84 16.02
CA ALA A 190 2.75 -15.98 17.34
C ALA A 190 1.23 -16.07 17.24
N ALA A 191 0.59 -15.33 16.33
CA ALA A 191 -0.84 -15.43 16.07
C ALA A 191 -1.20 -16.81 15.50
N CYS A 192 -0.47 -17.32 14.51
CA CYS A 192 -0.65 -18.68 13.99
C CYS A 192 -0.53 -19.75 15.09
N ALA A 193 0.44 -19.61 15.98
CA ALA A 193 0.66 -20.55 17.08
C ALA A 193 -0.46 -20.52 18.14
N SER A 194 -1.35 -19.53 18.13
CA SER A 194 -2.49 -19.43 19.05
C SER A 194 -3.59 -20.47 18.79
N GLY A 195 -3.66 -21.00 17.58
CA GLY A 195 -4.68 -21.92 17.11
C GLY A 195 -5.91 -21.25 16.49
N ALA A 196 -6.00 -19.92 16.49
CA ALA A 196 -6.99 -19.21 15.69
C ALA A 196 -6.53 -19.16 14.22
N PRO A 197 -7.41 -19.30 13.23
CA PRO A 197 -7.04 -19.12 11.83
C PRO A 197 -6.58 -17.69 11.57
N VAL A 198 -5.41 -17.55 10.94
CA VAL A 198 -4.81 -16.27 10.57
C VAL A 198 -4.96 -16.04 9.08
N ILE A 199 -5.42 -14.86 8.72
CA ILE A 199 -5.60 -14.38 7.35
C ILE A 199 -4.71 -13.15 7.16
N VAL A 200 -3.71 -13.24 6.31
CA VAL A 200 -2.87 -12.08 5.93
C VAL A 200 -3.40 -11.49 4.64
N PHE A 201 -3.42 -10.17 4.50
CA PHE A 201 -3.81 -9.53 3.24
C PHE A 201 -3.07 -8.22 2.99
N ASP A 202 -3.08 -7.78 1.74
CA ASP A 202 -2.46 -6.56 1.23
C ASP A 202 -0.93 -6.68 1.17
N ARG A 203 -0.28 -6.69 2.31
CA ARG A 203 1.17 -6.83 2.47
C ARG A 203 1.49 -8.20 3.04
N GLY A 204 2.56 -8.82 2.54
CA GLY A 204 3.01 -10.14 3.00
C GLY A 204 3.92 -10.08 4.22
N VAL A 205 4.27 -11.26 4.69
CA VAL A 205 5.23 -11.51 5.77
C VAL A 205 6.17 -12.65 5.36
N ASN A 206 7.33 -12.78 6.02
CA ASN A 206 8.32 -13.82 5.70
C ASN A 206 8.00 -15.15 6.40
N THR A 207 6.73 -15.58 6.33
CA THR A 207 6.26 -16.87 6.85
C THR A 207 5.00 -17.28 6.12
N ASP A 208 4.82 -18.59 5.95
CA ASP A 208 3.67 -19.24 5.32
C ASP A 208 2.75 -19.91 6.34
N CYS A 209 2.76 -19.45 7.60
CA CYS A 209 1.93 -20.03 8.65
C CYS A 209 0.45 -19.63 8.59
N ALA A 210 0.10 -18.55 7.87
CA ALA A 210 -1.29 -18.12 7.71
C ALA A 210 -2.10 -19.14 6.90
N VAL A 211 -3.40 -19.22 7.19
CA VAL A 211 -4.33 -20.09 6.42
C VAL A 211 -4.42 -19.61 4.98
N THR A 212 -4.42 -18.30 4.77
CA THR A 212 -4.44 -17.70 3.43
C THR A 212 -3.72 -16.36 3.43
N PHE A 213 -3.00 -16.08 2.33
CA PHE A 213 -2.49 -14.74 2.02
C PHE A 213 -3.24 -14.19 0.81
N ILE A 214 -3.92 -13.07 0.99
CA ILE A 214 -4.81 -12.47 0.00
C ILE A 214 -4.20 -11.19 -0.54
N HIS A 215 -3.97 -11.13 -1.83
CA HIS A 215 -3.47 -9.93 -2.50
C HIS A 215 -3.88 -9.91 -3.98
N PRO A 216 -4.03 -8.73 -4.61
CA PRO A 216 -4.13 -8.63 -6.06
C PRO A 216 -2.78 -8.93 -6.72
N ILE A 217 -2.78 -9.17 -8.03
CA ILE A 217 -1.55 -9.11 -8.84
C ILE A 217 -1.05 -7.68 -8.83
N GLY A 218 -0.36 -7.29 -7.79
CA GLY A 218 -0.07 -5.87 -7.50
C GLY A 218 1.35 -5.56 -7.08
N GLY A 219 2.23 -6.57 -7.06
CA GLY A 219 3.65 -6.44 -6.85
C GLY A 219 4.39 -6.22 -8.17
N TYR A 220 5.05 -7.25 -8.66
CA TYR A 220 5.84 -7.17 -9.90
C TYR A 220 5.00 -6.78 -11.11
N ALA A 221 3.80 -7.33 -11.28
CA ALA A 221 2.96 -7.04 -12.44
C ALA A 221 2.50 -5.58 -12.50
N TYR A 222 2.22 -4.95 -11.35
CA TYR A 222 1.92 -3.51 -11.28
C TYR A 222 3.13 -2.68 -11.73
N GLY A 223 4.29 -2.95 -11.14
CA GLY A 223 5.53 -2.26 -11.48
C GLY A 223 5.91 -2.38 -12.94
N ALA A 224 5.81 -3.62 -13.46
CA ALA A 224 6.07 -3.92 -14.86
C ALA A 224 5.10 -3.19 -15.80
N SER A 225 3.79 -3.26 -15.54
CA SER A 225 2.78 -2.61 -16.39
C SER A 225 3.01 -1.10 -16.50
N GLY A 226 3.38 -0.44 -15.41
CA GLY A 226 3.72 0.98 -15.42
C GLY A 226 5.00 1.29 -16.18
N ALA A 227 6.04 0.48 -16.00
CA ALA A 227 7.30 0.68 -16.71
C ALA A 227 7.17 0.39 -18.20
N GLU A 228 6.51 -0.70 -18.59
CA GLU A 228 6.20 -1.04 -19.99
C GLU A 228 5.41 0.11 -20.65
N PHE A 229 4.40 0.64 -19.98
CA PHE A 229 3.61 1.78 -20.49
C PHE A 229 4.49 3.00 -20.78
N LEU A 230 5.44 3.33 -19.89
CA LEU A 230 6.38 4.44 -20.11
C LEU A 230 7.32 4.15 -21.26
N VAL A 231 7.90 2.96 -21.33
CA VAL A 231 8.80 2.55 -22.44
C VAL A 231 8.08 2.62 -23.78
N ASP A 232 6.82 2.21 -23.84
CA ASP A 232 6.03 2.20 -25.09
C ASP A 232 5.58 3.60 -25.54
N ASN A 233 5.50 4.58 -24.63
CA ASN A 233 4.98 5.92 -24.92
C ASN A 233 6.04 7.04 -24.87
N LEU A 234 7.28 6.71 -24.54
CA LEU A 234 8.39 7.66 -24.49
C LEU A 234 9.42 7.38 -25.61
N GLU A 235 10.08 8.43 -26.06
CA GLU A 235 11.18 8.29 -27.03
C GLU A 235 12.47 7.77 -26.34
N PRO A 236 13.35 7.05 -27.05
CA PRO A 236 14.64 6.63 -26.52
C PRO A 236 15.46 7.80 -25.94
N GLY A 237 15.99 7.64 -24.75
CA GLY A 237 16.72 8.67 -24.02
C GLY A 237 15.84 9.62 -23.20
N SER A 238 14.53 9.38 -23.15
CA SER A 238 13.63 10.12 -22.25
C SER A 238 13.93 9.85 -20.78
N LYS A 239 13.60 10.84 -19.94
CA LYS A 239 13.93 10.90 -18.52
C LYS A 239 12.71 10.62 -17.67
N VAL A 240 12.78 9.58 -16.85
CA VAL A 240 11.72 9.16 -15.92
C VAL A 240 12.14 9.44 -14.48
N LEU A 241 11.25 10.09 -13.73
CA LEU A 241 11.36 10.22 -12.28
C LEU A 241 10.46 9.18 -11.60
N ALA A 242 11.04 8.36 -10.73
CA ALA A 242 10.32 7.38 -9.93
C ALA A 242 9.97 7.98 -8.57
N LEU A 243 8.68 8.02 -8.25
CA LEU A 243 8.14 8.49 -6.97
C LEU A 243 7.64 7.27 -6.20
N ARG A 244 8.27 6.97 -5.08
CA ARG A 244 7.96 5.81 -4.23
C ARG A 244 7.36 6.28 -2.92
N ILE A 245 6.42 5.49 -2.37
CA ILE A 245 5.74 5.91 -1.14
C ILE A 245 6.55 5.55 0.11
N LEU A 246 6.88 4.28 0.31
CA LEU A 246 7.54 3.80 1.53
C LEU A 246 8.59 2.70 1.20
N PRO A 247 9.73 2.67 1.92
CA PRO A 247 10.67 1.56 1.82
C PRO A 247 10.26 0.38 2.71
N GLY A 248 10.74 -0.83 2.38
CA GLY A 248 10.64 -2.02 3.25
C GLY A 248 9.26 -2.65 3.32
N VAL A 249 8.39 -2.32 2.37
CA VAL A 249 7.08 -2.93 2.18
C VAL A 249 7.16 -3.81 0.93
N ASP A 250 6.96 -5.12 1.08
CA ASP A 250 7.17 -6.13 0.03
C ASP A 250 6.53 -5.75 -1.31
N VAL A 251 5.23 -5.50 -1.33
CA VAL A 251 4.49 -5.15 -2.56
C VAL A 251 5.06 -3.91 -3.26
N LEU A 252 5.51 -2.90 -2.51
CA LEU A 252 6.08 -1.67 -3.08
C LEU A 252 7.51 -1.90 -3.60
N GLU A 253 8.29 -2.71 -2.89
CA GLU A 253 9.62 -3.11 -3.33
C GLU A 253 9.57 -4.00 -4.58
N HIS A 254 8.60 -4.93 -4.66
CA HIS A 254 8.36 -5.73 -5.87
C HIS A 254 7.99 -4.85 -7.06
N ARG A 255 7.11 -3.85 -6.88
CA ARG A 255 6.77 -2.88 -7.93
C ARG A 255 8.01 -2.19 -8.50
N TRP A 256 8.85 -1.68 -7.60
CA TRP A 256 10.09 -1.02 -8.02
C TRP A 256 11.08 -2.00 -8.65
N GLY A 257 11.24 -3.19 -8.08
CA GLY A 257 12.11 -4.23 -8.63
C GLY A 257 11.78 -4.54 -10.09
N ALA A 258 10.50 -4.74 -10.40
CA ALA A 258 10.03 -4.98 -11.77
C ALA A 258 10.22 -3.77 -12.70
N ALA A 259 9.86 -2.57 -12.23
CA ALA A 259 10.01 -1.37 -13.02
C ALA A 259 11.49 -1.08 -13.34
N ASN A 260 12.37 -1.21 -12.34
CA ASN A 260 13.80 -1.03 -12.49
C ASN A 260 14.43 -2.08 -13.44
N ASP A 261 13.95 -3.33 -13.40
CA ASP A 261 14.39 -4.38 -14.32
C ASP A 261 14.10 -3.99 -15.78
N ILE A 262 12.89 -3.49 -16.06
CA ILE A 262 12.48 -3.04 -17.40
C ILE A 262 13.24 -1.79 -17.83
N PHE A 263 13.34 -0.76 -16.96
CA PHE A 263 14.06 0.47 -17.29
C PHE A 263 15.54 0.20 -17.57
N SER A 264 16.18 -0.68 -16.78
CA SER A 264 17.60 -1.01 -16.97
C SER A 264 17.90 -1.72 -18.29
N GLN A 265 16.90 -2.32 -18.92
CA GLN A 265 16.98 -3.01 -20.20
C GLN A 265 16.45 -2.17 -21.37
N SER A 266 16.00 -0.95 -21.11
CA SER A 266 15.47 0.00 -22.10
C SER A 266 16.42 1.17 -22.33
N ASP A 267 16.06 2.04 -23.28
CA ASP A 267 16.76 3.31 -23.53
C ASP A 267 16.25 4.46 -22.63
N ILE A 268 15.45 4.18 -21.59
CA ILE A 268 14.93 5.18 -20.65
C ILE A 268 15.97 5.51 -19.57
N GLU A 269 16.16 6.79 -19.28
CA GLU A 269 17.01 7.28 -18.20
C GLU A 269 16.18 7.51 -16.92
N VAL A 270 16.37 6.71 -15.88
CA VAL A 270 15.80 7.00 -14.55
C VAL A 270 16.64 8.08 -13.88
N VAL A 271 16.13 9.32 -13.87
CA VAL A 271 16.86 10.49 -13.34
C VAL A 271 16.80 10.62 -11.83
N GLY A 272 15.91 9.88 -11.18
CA GLY A 272 15.81 9.83 -9.73
C GLY A 272 14.80 8.80 -9.24
N GLN A 273 15.02 8.36 -8.01
CA GLN A 273 14.12 7.53 -7.24
C GLN A 273 13.96 8.17 -5.86
N GLU A 274 12.76 8.65 -5.52
CA GLU A 274 12.54 9.44 -4.32
C GLU A 274 11.38 8.86 -3.49
N PHE A 275 11.60 8.72 -2.17
CA PHE A 275 10.54 8.35 -1.25
C PHE A 275 9.73 9.58 -0.81
N THR A 276 8.42 9.49 -0.92
CA THR A 276 7.50 10.63 -0.77
C THR A 276 6.62 10.54 0.47
N GLY A 277 6.49 9.37 1.08
CA GLY A 277 5.55 9.12 2.16
C GLY A 277 4.07 9.33 1.77
N GLY A 278 3.76 9.47 0.47
CA GLY A 278 2.43 9.84 -0.01
C GLY A 278 2.05 11.31 0.27
N ASP A 279 3.00 12.14 0.70
CA ASP A 279 2.74 13.55 1.02
C ASP A 279 2.72 14.41 -0.25
N ALA A 280 1.55 14.97 -0.56
CA ALA A 280 1.33 15.78 -1.77
C ALA A 280 2.25 17.00 -1.87
N ALA A 281 2.56 17.66 -0.74
CA ALA A 281 3.45 18.81 -0.75
C ALA A 281 4.90 18.39 -1.03
N GLN A 282 5.34 17.29 -0.43
CA GLN A 282 6.66 16.73 -0.69
C GLN A 282 6.81 16.28 -2.14
N ILE A 283 5.80 15.59 -2.71
CA ILE A 283 5.77 15.19 -4.12
C ILE A 283 5.93 16.39 -5.03
N LYS A 284 5.14 17.44 -4.81
CA LYS A 284 5.20 18.68 -5.61
C LYS A 284 6.58 19.34 -5.53
N ASP A 285 7.18 19.40 -4.34
CA ASP A 285 8.52 19.95 -4.15
C ASP A 285 9.60 19.12 -4.85
N ILE A 286 9.54 17.80 -4.77
CA ILE A 286 10.46 16.89 -5.45
C ILE A 286 10.38 17.09 -6.96
N VAL A 287 9.19 16.97 -7.55
CA VAL A 287 8.99 17.13 -8.99
C VAL A 287 9.48 18.51 -9.47
N THR A 288 9.13 19.58 -8.73
CA THR A 288 9.60 20.94 -9.02
C THR A 288 11.14 21.03 -9.04
N GLN A 289 11.83 20.39 -8.09
CA GLN A 289 13.28 20.38 -8.04
C GLN A 289 13.91 19.64 -9.23
N TYR A 290 13.30 18.54 -9.67
CA TYR A 290 13.77 17.81 -10.85
C TYR A 290 13.56 18.62 -12.12
N LEU A 291 12.40 19.25 -12.31
CA LEU A 291 12.13 20.15 -13.44
C LEU A 291 13.07 21.35 -13.49
N GLN A 292 13.52 21.87 -12.34
CA GLN A 292 14.54 22.94 -12.29
C GLN A 292 15.95 22.50 -12.71
N ARG A 293 16.25 21.19 -12.61
CA ARG A 293 17.55 20.62 -12.98
C ARG A 293 17.60 20.18 -14.43
N GLY A 294 16.46 19.89 -15.04
CA GLY A 294 16.36 19.41 -16.40
C GLY A 294 14.96 18.91 -16.74
N ASP A 295 14.83 18.32 -17.93
CA ASP A 295 13.56 17.77 -18.36
C ASP A 295 13.21 16.49 -17.58
N VAL A 296 11.90 16.28 -17.36
CA VAL A 296 11.31 15.05 -16.87
C VAL A 296 10.19 14.71 -17.85
N ASP A 297 10.36 13.64 -18.60
CA ASP A 297 9.46 13.25 -19.68
C ASP A 297 8.39 12.26 -19.22
N GLY A 298 8.68 11.52 -18.14
CA GLY A 298 7.79 10.53 -17.56
C GLY A 298 7.81 10.51 -16.04
N ILE A 299 6.67 10.18 -15.44
CA ILE A 299 6.53 9.92 -14.00
C ILE A 299 6.08 8.47 -13.82
N TRP A 300 6.82 7.72 -13.03
CA TRP A 300 6.43 6.42 -12.53
C TRP A 300 6.14 6.49 -11.03
N MET A 301 4.99 5.98 -10.61
CA MET A 301 4.60 5.94 -9.19
C MET A 301 4.34 4.50 -8.76
N ASP A 302 4.82 4.13 -7.57
CA ASP A 302 4.51 2.83 -6.96
C ASP A 302 3.18 2.83 -6.18
N ALA A 303 2.56 4.00 -5.99
CA ALA A 303 1.23 4.21 -5.41
C ALA A 303 0.66 5.55 -5.89
N GLY A 304 -0.68 5.68 -5.92
CA GLY A 304 -1.36 6.85 -6.51
C GLY A 304 -1.42 8.08 -5.61
N ASP A 305 -1.04 7.94 -4.34
CA ASP A 305 -1.13 9.03 -3.37
C ASP A 305 -0.36 10.27 -3.86
N GLY A 306 -1.08 11.38 -4.01
CA GLY A 306 -0.48 12.65 -4.42
C GLY A 306 -0.16 12.79 -5.91
N ALA A 307 -0.64 11.90 -6.79
CA ALA A 307 -0.41 11.99 -8.24
C ALA A 307 -0.81 13.35 -8.83
N VAL A 308 -1.93 13.94 -8.36
CA VAL A 308 -2.37 15.28 -8.79
C VAL A 308 -1.32 16.34 -8.47
N ALA A 309 -0.67 16.26 -7.30
CA ALA A 309 0.36 17.23 -6.91
C ALA A 309 1.62 17.13 -7.80
N ALA A 310 1.94 15.93 -8.30
CA ALA A 310 3.00 15.79 -9.29
C ALA A 310 2.63 16.49 -10.60
N VAL A 311 1.38 16.31 -11.11
CA VAL A 311 0.91 17.01 -12.34
C VAL A 311 0.91 18.53 -12.13
N GLU A 312 0.43 19.02 -10.99
CA GLU A 312 0.43 20.46 -10.67
C GLU A 312 1.84 21.08 -10.65
N ALA A 313 2.89 20.33 -10.33
CA ALA A 313 4.26 20.83 -10.41
C ALA A 313 4.65 21.18 -11.85
N PHE A 314 4.24 20.38 -12.85
CA PHE A 314 4.44 20.71 -14.26
C PHE A 314 3.66 21.96 -14.67
N GLU A 315 2.40 22.09 -14.23
CA GLU A 315 1.57 23.26 -14.48
C GLU A 315 2.22 24.54 -13.90
N ASP A 316 2.66 24.51 -12.66
CA ASP A 316 3.30 25.65 -11.99
C ASP A 316 4.63 26.05 -12.66
N MET A 317 5.35 25.11 -13.20
CA MET A 317 6.62 25.35 -13.94
C MET A 317 6.38 25.75 -15.39
N GLY A 318 5.15 25.60 -15.90
CA GLY A 318 4.83 25.81 -17.32
C GLY A 318 5.54 24.84 -18.25
N ALA A 319 5.82 23.61 -17.75
CA ALA A 319 6.41 22.51 -18.51
C ALA A 319 5.33 21.73 -19.26
N ASP A 320 5.71 21.01 -20.30
CA ASP A 320 4.84 20.07 -20.98
C ASP A 320 4.48 18.91 -20.02
N TYR A 321 3.25 18.38 -20.13
CA TYR A 321 2.85 17.25 -19.30
C TYR A 321 3.67 16.00 -19.61
N PRO A 322 4.07 15.24 -18.56
CA PRO A 322 4.81 14.00 -18.76
C PRO A 322 3.90 12.87 -19.24
N VAL A 323 4.46 11.77 -19.71
CA VAL A 323 3.76 10.49 -19.72
C VAL A 323 3.66 10.00 -18.28
N PHE A 324 2.46 9.65 -17.82
CA PHE A 324 2.18 9.49 -16.39
C PHE A 324 1.65 8.10 -16.03
N VAL A 325 2.26 7.46 -15.06
CA VAL A 325 1.75 6.26 -14.40
C VAL A 325 1.22 6.64 -13.02
N GLY A 326 -0.10 6.58 -12.85
CA GLY A 326 -0.78 6.79 -11.58
C GLY A 326 -1.65 5.60 -11.20
N GLU A 327 -2.52 5.79 -10.23
CA GLU A 327 -3.55 4.82 -9.84
C GLU A 327 -4.96 5.31 -10.19
N ASP A 328 -5.96 4.50 -9.89
CA ASP A 328 -7.37 4.77 -10.16
C ASP A 328 -8.03 5.73 -9.15
N GLU A 329 -7.25 6.57 -8.45
CA GLU A 329 -7.78 7.64 -7.62
C GLU A 329 -8.54 8.66 -8.48
N LEU A 330 -9.77 8.96 -8.10
CA LEU A 330 -10.70 9.73 -8.92
C LEU A 330 -10.23 11.18 -9.19
N SER A 331 -9.48 11.78 -8.27
CA SER A 331 -8.86 13.10 -8.48
C SER A 331 -7.84 13.08 -9.60
N PHE A 332 -6.99 12.04 -9.65
CA PHE A 332 -6.02 11.85 -10.73
C PHE A 332 -6.72 11.56 -12.07
N MET A 333 -7.71 10.68 -12.08
CA MET A 333 -8.46 10.37 -13.29
C MET A 333 -9.16 11.62 -13.88
N ARG A 334 -9.73 12.48 -13.03
CA ARG A 334 -10.31 13.78 -13.44
C ARG A 334 -9.25 14.71 -14.00
N LYS A 335 -8.07 14.79 -13.35
CA LYS A 335 -6.93 15.60 -13.81
C LYS A 335 -6.38 15.07 -15.16
N TRP A 336 -6.26 13.76 -15.32
CA TRP A 336 -5.89 13.13 -16.59
C TRP A 336 -6.85 13.51 -17.71
N LYS A 337 -8.17 13.40 -17.47
CA LYS A 337 -9.20 13.82 -18.45
C LYS A 337 -9.13 15.30 -18.78
N GLU A 338 -8.91 16.16 -17.78
CA GLU A 338 -8.81 17.63 -17.94
C GLU A 338 -7.62 18.03 -18.81
N THR A 339 -6.45 17.44 -18.53
CA THR A 339 -5.19 17.79 -19.20
C THR A 339 -5.03 17.14 -20.56
N GLY A 340 -5.66 15.98 -20.76
CA GLY A 340 -5.47 15.16 -21.96
C GLY A 340 -4.04 14.60 -22.09
N MET A 341 -3.28 14.52 -21.01
CA MET A 341 -1.94 13.91 -21.01
C MET A 341 -2.02 12.43 -21.33
N THR A 342 -0.92 11.85 -21.82
CA THR A 342 -0.79 10.41 -21.98
C THR A 342 -0.57 9.78 -20.60
N ALA A 343 -1.53 8.98 -20.14
CA ALA A 343 -1.44 8.37 -18.81
C ALA A 343 -2.11 7.00 -18.75
N ILE A 344 -1.82 6.26 -17.67
CA ILE A 344 -2.47 5.03 -17.29
C ILE A 344 -2.81 5.10 -15.79
N GLY A 345 -3.99 4.61 -15.43
CA GLY A 345 -4.39 4.41 -14.04
C GLY A 345 -4.21 2.93 -13.68
N LEU A 346 -3.10 2.58 -13.06
CA LEU A 346 -2.95 1.23 -12.52
C LEU A 346 -3.96 1.05 -11.39
N SER A 347 -4.39 -0.16 -11.12
CA SER A 347 -5.27 -0.41 -10.00
C SER A 347 -4.67 -1.42 -9.04
N TYR A 348 -4.85 -1.17 -7.76
CA TYR A 348 -4.60 -2.09 -6.67
C TYR A 348 -5.90 -2.19 -5.88
N SER A 349 -6.69 -3.20 -6.22
CA SER A 349 -8.13 -3.19 -5.97
C SER A 349 -8.52 -3.10 -4.50
N ASN A 350 -9.29 -2.08 -4.13
CA ASN A 350 -9.82 -1.90 -2.77
C ASN A 350 -10.78 -3.02 -2.35
N PHE A 351 -11.40 -3.75 -3.27
CA PHE A 351 -12.24 -4.89 -2.93
C PHE A 351 -11.49 -6.00 -2.18
N GLN A 352 -10.16 -6.06 -2.29
CA GLN A 352 -9.35 -6.98 -1.50
C GLN A 352 -9.60 -6.86 0.02
N TRP A 353 -10.14 -5.76 0.48
CA TRP A 353 -10.53 -5.60 1.88
C TRP A 353 -11.81 -6.37 2.26
N ARG A 354 -12.63 -6.77 1.28
CA ARG A 354 -13.79 -7.66 1.49
C ARG A 354 -13.37 -9.11 1.62
N THR A 355 -12.40 -9.52 0.79
CA THR A 355 -11.98 -10.91 0.64
C THR A 355 -11.59 -11.56 1.97
N PRO A 356 -10.77 -10.97 2.86
CA PRO A 356 -10.42 -11.59 4.14
C PRO A 356 -11.62 -11.77 5.09
N VAL A 357 -12.64 -10.92 5.00
CA VAL A 357 -13.88 -11.06 5.76
C VAL A 357 -14.69 -12.27 5.27
N LEU A 358 -14.76 -12.45 3.95
CA LEU A 358 -15.41 -13.61 3.32
C LEU A 358 -14.61 -14.89 3.51
N ALA A 359 -13.28 -14.81 3.45
CA ALA A 359 -12.39 -15.93 3.76
C ALA A 359 -12.60 -16.44 5.20
N ALA A 360 -12.76 -15.53 6.17
CA ALA A 360 -13.09 -15.91 7.55
C ALA A 360 -14.42 -16.68 7.63
N GLN A 361 -15.45 -16.25 6.89
CA GLN A 361 -16.73 -16.98 6.80
C GLN A 361 -16.54 -18.38 6.19
N MET A 362 -15.79 -18.50 5.09
CA MET A 362 -15.50 -19.79 4.45
C MET A 362 -14.75 -20.74 5.41
N ILE A 363 -13.74 -20.21 6.11
CA ILE A 363 -12.96 -20.96 7.10
C ILE A 363 -13.87 -21.45 8.24
N TRP A 364 -14.77 -20.62 8.78
CA TRP A 364 -15.71 -21.05 9.81
C TRP A 364 -16.76 -22.06 9.32
N ASN A 365 -17.07 -22.06 8.02
CA ASN A 365 -17.89 -23.09 7.40
C ASN A 365 -17.11 -24.39 7.15
N GLY A 366 -15.78 -24.42 7.31
CA GLY A 366 -14.91 -25.54 6.94
C GLY A 366 -14.76 -25.73 5.43
N GLU A 367 -14.95 -24.66 4.68
CA GLU A 367 -14.74 -24.65 3.22
C GLU A 367 -13.26 -24.44 2.90
N GLU A 368 -12.78 -25.03 1.81
CA GLU A 368 -11.41 -24.80 1.35
C GLU A 368 -11.21 -23.35 0.90
N VAL A 369 -10.04 -22.78 1.21
CA VAL A 369 -9.59 -21.46 0.74
C VAL A 369 -8.22 -21.56 0.06
N PRO A 370 -7.86 -20.67 -0.89
CA PRO A 370 -6.51 -20.64 -1.44
C PRO A 370 -5.45 -20.37 -0.38
N ALA A 371 -4.32 -21.05 -0.39
CA ALA A 371 -3.17 -20.73 0.46
C ALA A 371 -2.63 -19.33 0.12
N GLU A 372 -2.48 -19.05 -1.19
CA GLU A 372 -2.23 -17.73 -1.75
C GLU A 372 -3.42 -17.37 -2.64
N TRP A 373 -4.17 -16.35 -2.24
CA TRP A 373 -5.36 -15.91 -2.96
C TRP A 373 -5.04 -14.68 -3.80
N VAL A 374 -4.65 -14.95 -5.04
CA VAL A 374 -4.27 -13.90 -5.99
C VAL A 374 -5.51 -13.38 -6.69
N LEU A 375 -5.86 -12.11 -6.41
CA LEU A 375 -7.02 -11.44 -6.99
C LEU A 375 -6.68 -10.81 -8.34
N PRO A 376 -7.64 -10.79 -9.29
CA PRO A 376 -7.43 -10.17 -10.59
C PRO A 376 -7.27 -8.66 -10.48
N GLN A 377 -6.48 -8.10 -11.39
CA GLN A 377 -6.27 -6.68 -11.54
C GLN A 377 -6.06 -6.34 -13.02
N SER A 378 -6.63 -5.24 -13.46
CA SER A 378 -6.36 -4.68 -14.78
C SER A 378 -6.30 -3.15 -14.69
N PRO A 379 -5.42 -2.48 -15.43
CA PRO A 379 -5.31 -1.03 -15.43
C PRO A 379 -6.57 -0.36 -16.01
N ILE A 380 -6.75 0.92 -15.72
CA ILE A 380 -7.65 1.81 -16.43
C ILE A 380 -6.85 2.48 -17.53
N THR A 381 -7.31 2.31 -18.76
CA THR A 381 -6.71 2.93 -19.94
C THR A 381 -7.52 4.15 -20.39
N ASP A 382 -7.03 4.89 -21.39
CA ASP A 382 -7.75 6.00 -22.00
C ASP A 382 -9.13 5.57 -22.55
N ALA A 383 -9.26 4.31 -22.99
CA ALA A 383 -10.52 3.77 -23.50
C ALA A 383 -11.58 3.57 -22.39
N ASP A 384 -11.16 3.35 -21.15
CA ASP A 384 -12.03 3.05 -20.01
C ASP A 384 -12.35 4.30 -19.18
N LEU A 385 -11.54 5.36 -19.34
CA LEU A 385 -11.53 6.53 -18.46
C LEU A 385 -12.89 7.19 -18.31
N ASP A 386 -13.61 7.39 -19.41
CA ASP A 386 -14.91 8.06 -19.40
C ASP A 386 -15.98 7.26 -18.66
N ASP A 387 -15.99 5.94 -18.82
CA ASP A 387 -16.95 5.06 -18.15
C ASP A 387 -16.74 5.06 -16.63
N TYR A 388 -15.48 5.03 -16.18
CA TYR A 388 -15.17 5.10 -14.76
C TYR A 388 -15.46 6.47 -14.16
N LEU A 389 -15.22 7.57 -14.89
CA LEU A 389 -15.57 8.92 -14.46
C LEU A 389 -17.08 9.11 -14.35
N GLU A 390 -17.87 8.54 -15.28
CA GLU A 390 -19.33 8.60 -15.23
C GLU A 390 -19.88 7.78 -14.06
N ARG A 391 -19.40 6.54 -13.87
CA ARG A 391 -19.81 5.65 -12.78
C ARG A 391 -19.57 6.26 -11.40
N ASN A 392 -18.47 6.98 -11.23
CA ASN A 392 -18.05 7.57 -9.97
C ASN A 392 -18.28 9.09 -9.89
N ALA A 393 -19.19 9.64 -10.70
CA ALA A 393 -19.41 11.09 -10.79
C ALA A 393 -19.74 11.75 -9.44
N ASP A 394 -20.53 11.06 -8.61
CA ASP A 394 -21.01 11.52 -7.32
C ASP A 394 -20.05 11.16 -6.14
N MET A 395 -18.95 10.50 -6.43
CA MET A 395 -17.99 10.08 -5.39
C MET A 395 -17.00 11.18 -5.00
N PRO A 396 -16.49 11.16 -3.75
CA PRO A 396 -15.42 12.05 -3.31
C PRO A 396 -14.19 11.98 -4.20
N SER A 397 -13.44 13.08 -4.30
CA SER A 397 -12.25 13.16 -5.19
C SER A 397 -11.16 12.14 -4.85
N LEU A 398 -11.06 11.73 -3.59
CA LEU A 398 -10.08 10.75 -3.12
C LEU A 398 -10.59 9.31 -3.15
N HIS A 399 -11.77 9.07 -3.76
CA HIS A 399 -12.27 7.71 -3.97
C HIS A 399 -11.45 6.99 -5.04
N TYR A 400 -11.27 5.68 -4.86
CA TYR A 400 -10.64 4.80 -5.86
C TYR A 400 -11.73 4.22 -6.76
N ALA A 401 -11.63 4.51 -8.05
CA ALA A 401 -12.77 4.47 -8.96
C ALA A 401 -13.12 3.07 -9.46
N LYS A 402 -12.15 2.15 -9.51
CA LYS A 402 -12.35 0.90 -10.22
C LYS A 402 -13.15 -0.12 -9.44
N PHE A 403 -12.81 -0.29 -8.19
CA PHE A 403 -13.42 -1.32 -7.35
C PHE A 403 -13.72 -0.77 -5.96
N GLY A 404 -14.49 0.32 -5.93
CA GLY A 404 -14.93 0.92 -4.68
C GLY A 404 -15.98 0.08 -3.96
N GLY A 405 -17.13 0.65 -3.82
CA GLY A 405 -18.24 0.06 -3.09
C GLY A 405 -19.49 -0.24 -3.91
N GLU A 406 -19.40 -0.16 -5.26
CA GLU A 406 -20.55 -0.15 -6.16
C GLU A 406 -21.49 -1.34 -6.02
N ASP A 407 -20.99 -2.49 -5.56
CA ASP A 407 -21.78 -3.69 -5.34
C ASP A 407 -22.18 -3.91 -3.87
N LEU A 408 -21.92 -2.92 -3.01
CA LEU A 408 -22.27 -2.98 -1.60
C LEU A 408 -23.51 -2.14 -1.26
N PRO A 409 -24.28 -2.55 -0.24
CA PRO A 409 -25.41 -1.77 0.24
C PRO A 409 -25.05 -0.33 0.59
N GLY A 410 -25.89 0.61 0.18
CA GLY A 410 -25.73 2.03 0.48
C GLY A 410 -24.76 2.78 -0.46
N TYR A 411 -24.17 2.15 -1.46
CA TYR A 411 -23.39 2.84 -2.48
C TYR A 411 -24.31 3.67 -3.41
N PRO A 412 -23.98 4.91 -3.81
CA PRO A 412 -22.79 5.67 -3.37
C PRO A 412 -23.05 6.51 -2.09
N GLU A 413 -24.28 6.60 -1.58
CA GLU A 413 -24.68 7.54 -0.53
C GLU A 413 -23.94 7.32 0.80
N ALA A 414 -23.75 6.07 1.17
CA ALA A 414 -23.02 5.72 2.39
C ALA A 414 -21.53 6.15 2.38
N TRP A 415 -20.99 6.43 1.21
CA TRP A 415 -19.58 6.72 0.96
C TRP A 415 -19.27 8.21 0.85
N GLN A 416 -20.29 9.05 0.68
CA GLN A 416 -20.14 10.51 0.46
C GLN A 416 -19.80 11.30 1.75
N GLY A 417 -19.78 10.69 2.90
CA GLY A 417 -19.58 11.34 4.21
C GLY A 417 -18.21 11.12 4.85
N ASN A 418 -17.29 10.43 4.20
CA ASN A 418 -15.96 10.08 4.71
C ASN A 418 -14.88 11.01 4.20
#